data_2dbc36e6f667d2b462570dfe45a74569
#
_entry.id   2dbc36e6f667d2b462570dfe45a74569
#
_cell.length_a   1.000
_cell.length_b   1.000
_cell.length_c   1.000
_cell.angle_alpha   90.00
_cell.angle_beta   90.00
_cell.angle_gamma   90.00
#
_symmetry.space_group_name_H-M   'P 1'
#
loop_
_entity.id
_entity.type
_entity.pdbx_description
1 polymer ?
#
loop_
_entity_poly.entity_id
_entity_poly.type
_entity_poly.pdbx_seq_one_letter_code
_entity_poly.pdbx_strand_id
1 'polypeptide(L)'
;MDQSNENKKQQQLDALRKNNDGTAMTTNSGMKVSEDENSLTVGDRGPTLLEDFHFREKMMHFDHERIPERVVHARGFGAHGEFQVYEDLSEYTSADFLTHPEKTTPVFVRFSTVQGSKGSPDTVRDIRGFATKFYTDEGNFDLVGNNAPVFFIQDAIKFPDFVHALKPEPVSYTHL
;
A
#
# COMPACT_ATOMS: atom_id res chain seq x y z
N MET A 1 0.27 -20.66 24.24
CA MET A 1 -0.11 -21.09 22.88
C MET A 1 0.78 -22.25 22.51
N ASP A 2 0.19 -23.33 22.08
CA ASP A 2 0.86 -24.62 21.94
C ASP A 2 1.68 -24.64 20.64
N GLN A 3 3.01 -24.62 20.74
CA GLN A 3 3.97 -24.71 19.61
C GLN A 3 3.71 -25.93 18.69
N SER A 4 3.05 -26.98 19.22
CA SER A 4 2.71 -28.16 18.44
C SER A 4 1.61 -27.91 17.39
N ASN A 5 0.72 -26.94 17.64
CA ASN A 5 -0.37 -26.59 16.73
C ASN A 5 0.11 -25.62 15.62
N GLU A 6 1.08 -24.76 15.91
CA GLU A 6 1.69 -23.90 14.90
C GLU A 6 2.50 -24.71 13.89
N ASN A 7 3.26 -25.70 14.34
CA ASN A 7 3.99 -26.59 13.45
C ASN A 7 3.08 -27.41 12.51
N LYS A 8 1.89 -27.83 12.97
CA LYS A 8 0.96 -28.57 12.12
C LYS A 8 0.33 -27.70 11.04
N LYS A 9 -0.04 -26.46 11.39
CA LYS A 9 -0.55 -25.49 10.41
C LYS A 9 0.50 -25.14 9.35
N GLN A 10 1.74 -24.93 9.79
CA GLN A 10 2.85 -24.66 8.87
C GLN A 10 3.07 -25.83 7.90
N GLN A 11 3.10 -27.06 8.39
CA GLN A 11 3.25 -28.26 7.54
C GLN A 11 2.11 -28.40 6.53
N GLN A 12 0.87 -28.07 6.93
CA GLN A 12 -0.28 -28.07 6.01
C GLN A 12 -0.15 -27.02 4.92
N LEU A 13 0.29 -25.81 5.28
CA LEU A 13 0.53 -24.72 4.31
C LEU A 13 1.66 -25.09 3.34
N ASP A 14 2.75 -25.63 3.84
CA ASP A 14 3.88 -26.06 3.01
C ASP A 14 3.49 -27.21 2.07
N ALA A 15 2.63 -28.12 2.50
CA ALA A 15 2.09 -29.18 1.65
C ALA A 15 1.21 -28.60 0.53
N LEU A 16 0.37 -27.61 0.83
CA LEU A 16 -0.45 -26.94 -0.17
C LEU A 16 0.40 -26.17 -1.19
N ARG A 17 1.46 -25.54 -0.75
CA ARG A 17 2.41 -24.82 -1.64
C ARG A 17 3.16 -25.79 -2.56
N LYS A 18 3.61 -26.93 -2.05
CA LYS A 18 4.31 -27.95 -2.84
C LYS A 18 3.41 -28.61 -3.90
N ASN A 19 2.12 -28.66 -3.65
CA ASN A 19 1.14 -29.20 -4.60
C ASN A 19 0.73 -28.18 -5.66
N ASN A 20 1.10 -26.92 -5.49
CA ASN A 20 0.89 -25.88 -6.49
C ASN A 20 2.15 -25.81 -7.36
N ASP A 21 2.11 -26.39 -8.53
CA ASP A 21 3.23 -26.41 -9.49
C ASP A 21 3.51 -25.04 -10.13
N GLY A 22 2.83 -24.00 -9.67
CA GLY A 22 3.08 -22.60 -10.03
C GLY A 22 2.73 -22.23 -11.47
N THR A 23 2.09 -23.11 -12.19
CA THR A 23 1.86 -22.90 -13.63
C THR A 23 0.56 -22.19 -13.97
N ALA A 24 -0.32 -21.94 -13.01
CA ALA A 24 -1.55 -21.19 -13.28
C ALA A 24 -2.09 -20.54 -12.00
N MET A 25 -2.35 -19.24 -12.07
CA MET A 25 -3.18 -18.57 -11.07
C MET A 25 -4.64 -19.01 -11.18
N THR A 26 -5.30 -19.01 -10.06
CA THR A 26 -6.74 -19.25 -9.99
C THR A 26 -7.43 -18.12 -9.23
N THR A 27 -8.69 -17.87 -9.55
CA THR A 27 -9.56 -17.04 -8.74
C THR A 27 -9.86 -17.71 -7.39
N ASN A 28 -10.43 -16.98 -6.44
CA ASN A 28 -10.91 -17.56 -5.18
C ASN A 28 -11.97 -18.64 -5.38
N SER A 29 -12.67 -18.63 -6.52
CA SER A 29 -13.62 -19.68 -6.91
C SER A 29 -12.99 -20.88 -7.66
N GLY A 30 -11.66 -20.88 -7.84
CA GLY A 30 -10.94 -21.97 -8.48
C GLY A 30 -10.87 -21.93 -10.00
N MET A 31 -11.34 -20.86 -10.65
CA MET A 31 -11.19 -20.69 -12.11
C MET A 31 -9.76 -20.33 -12.46
N LYS A 32 -9.21 -20.94 -13.50
CA LYS A 32 -7.88 -20.61 -14.00
C LYS A 32 -7.86 -19.20 -14.61
N VAL A 33 -6.85 -18.42 -14.27
CA VAL A 33 -6.56 -17.11 -14.86
C VAL A 33 -5.45 -17.31 -15.87
N SER A 34 -5.71 -16.90 -17.13
CA SER A 34 -4.77 -17.13 -18.24
C SER A 34 -3.58 -16.17 -18.21
N GLU A 35 -3.76 -14.99 -17.62
CA GLU A 35 -2.76 -13.93 -17.62
C GLU A 35 -2.91 -13.06 -16.38
N ASP A 36 -1.81 -12.88 -15.65
CA ASP A 36 -1.78 -12.20 -14.35
C ASP A 36 -1.94 -10.68 -14.46
N GLU A 37 -1.59 -10.10 -15.58
CA GLU A 37 -1.62 -8.64 -15.78
C GLU A 37 -2.89 -8.16 -16.52
N ASN A 38 -3.79 -9.07 -16.88
CA ASN A 38 -5.00 -8.73 -17.62
C ASN A 38 -6.09 -8.20 -16.68
N SER A 39 -6.13 -6.90 -16.50
CA SER A 39 -7.04 -6.20 -15.61
C SER A 39 -7.87 -5.17 -16.37
N LEU A 40 -9.11 -4.96 -15.96
CA LEU A 40 -9.99 -3.94 -16.54
C LEU A 40 -9.50 -2.53 -16.17
N THR A 41 -9.26 -1.71 -17.18
CA THR A 41 -8.82 -0.33 -17.02
C THR A 41 -9.69 0.64 -17.82
N VAL A 42 -9.61 1.92 -17.47
CA VAL A 42 -10.21 2.99 -18.28
C VAL A 42 -9.23 3.36 -19.40
N GLY A 43 -9.41 2.76 -20.59
CA GLY A 43 -8.45 2.86 -21.68
C GLY A 43 -7.15 2.09 -21.41
N ASP A 44 -6.22 2.16 -22.34
CA ASP A 44 -4.99 1.33 -22.32
C ASP A 44 -4.05 1.64 -21.14
N ARG A 45 -4.09 2.83 -20.61
CA ARG A 45 -3.18 3.31 -19.54
C ARG A 45 -3.90 4.04 -18.40
N GLY A 46 -5.20 3.88 -18.32
CA GLY A 46 -6.00 4.48 -17.26
C GLY A 46 -6.01 3.67 -15.97
N PRO A 47 -6.72 4.15 -14.95
CA PRO A 47 -6.83 3.46 -13.68
C PRO A 47 -7.53 2.11 -13.82
N THR A 48 -7.11 1.15 -13.02
CA THR A 48 -7.78 -0.15 -12.87
C THR A 48 -9.16 0.03 -12.23
N LEU A 49 -10.16 -0.63 -12.78
CA LEU A 49 -11.52 -0.56 -12.27
C LEU A 49 -11.72 -1.45 -11.05
N LEU A 50 -12.50 -0.97 -10.08
CA LEU A 50 -12.86 -1.76 -8.90
C LEU A 50 -13.78 -2.95 -9.22
N GLU A 51 -14.43 -2.96 -10.37
CA GLU A 51 -15.19 -4.11 -10.87
C GLU A 51 -14.31 -5.29 -11.27
N ASP A 52 -13.03 -5.05 -11.52
CA ASP A 52 -12.09 -6.12 -11.84
C ASP A 52 -11.90 -7.04 -10.63
N PHE A 53 -12.45 -8.23 -10.69
CA PHE A 53 -12.36 -9.21 -9.61
C PHE A 53 -10.94 -9.75 -9.45
N HIS A 54 -10.19 -9.91 -10.55
CA HIS A 54 -8.81 -10.40 -10.51
C HIS A 54 -7.90 -9.44 -9.75
N PHE A 55 -7.95 -8.15 -10.05
CA PHE A 55 -7.21 -7.13 -9.32
C PHE A 55 -7.57 -7.11 -7.83
N ARG A 56 -8.86 -7.15 -7.49
CA ARG A 56 -9.31 -7.17 -6.10
C ARG A 56 -8.84 -8.42 -5.34
N GLU A 57 -8.96 -9.60 -5.95
CA GLU A 57 -8.52 -10.84 -5.34
C GLU A 57 -7.01 -10.86 -5.10
N LYS A 58 -6.23 -10.38 -6.07
CA LYS A 58 -4.78 -10.26 -5.97
C LYS A 58 -4.36 -9.30 -4.85
N MET A 59 -4.98 -8.13 -4.76
CA MET A 59 -4.76 -7.18 -3.67
C MET A 59 -5.09 -7.81 -2.31
N MET A 60 -6.24 -8.44 -2.19
CA MET A 60 -6.65 -9.08 -0.94
C MET A 60 -5.71 -10.21 -0.55
N HIS A 61 -5.30 -11.06 -1.48
CA HIS A 61 -4.43 -12.19 -1.20
C HIS A 61 -3.08 -11.74 -0.61
N PHE A 62 -2.38 -10.84 -1.29
CA PHE A 62 -1.05 -10.41 -0.85
C PHE A 62 -1.07 -9.45 0.34
N ASP A 63 -2.10 -8.62 0.46
CA ASP A 63 -2.19 -7.64 1.53
C ASP A 63 -2.68 -8.25 2.85
N HIS A 64 -3.65 -9.14 2.81
CA HIS A 64 -4.19 -9.77 4.02
C HIS A 64 -3.21 -10.71 4.71
N GLU A 65 -2.26 -11.27 3.99
CA GLU A 65 -1.19 -12.07 4.59
C GLU A 65 -0.32 -11.28 5.59
N ARG A 66 -0.34 -9.95 5.52
CA ARG A 66 0.55 -9.06 6.27
C ARG A 66 -0.10 -8.35 7.46
N ILE A 67 -1.32 -8.70 7.80
CA ILE A 67 -1.97 -8.26 9.03
C ILE A 67 -1.19 -8.83 10.24
N PRO A 68 -0.95 -8.07 11.33
CA PRO A 68 -1.60 -6.78 11.71
C PRO A 68 -0.83 -5.51 11.38
N GLU A 69 0.13 -5.49 10.51
CA GLU A 69 0.83 -4.26 10.13
C GLU A 69 0.44 -3.79 8.72
N ARG A 70 0.81 -2.55 8.37
CA ARG A 70 0.63 -2.06 7.01
C ARG A 70 1.48 -2.86 6.03
N VAL A 71 0.93 -3.09 4.85
CA VAL A 71 1.62 -3.79 3.74
C VAL A 71 2.94 -3.13 3.39
N VAL A 72 2.93 -1.80 3.29
CA VAL A 72 4.10 -0.93 3.22
C VAL A 72 3.91 0.23 4.19
N HIS A 73 4.96 0.94 4.53
CA HIS A 73 4.93 2.04 5.50
C HIS A 73 4.52 1.61 6.93
N ALA A 74 4.82 0.38 7.34
CA ALA A 74 4.48 -0.13 8.67
C ALA A 74 5.22 0.61 9.78
N ARG A 75 6.50 0.92 9.58
CA ARG A 75 7.31 1.75 10.48
C ARG A 75 7.08 3.22 10.18
N GLY A 76 6.66 3.98 11.19
CA GLY A 76 6.46 5.42 11.04
C GLY A 76 6.05 6.10 12.33
N PHE A 77 6.05 7.41 12.30
CA PHE A 77 5.57 8.27 13.38
C PHE A 77 4.86 9.48 12.77
N GLY A 78 4.02 10.13 13.55
CA GLY A 78 3.23 11.27 13.09
C GLY A 78 3.19 12.39 14.11
N ALA A 79 2.75 13.55 13.65
CA ALA A 79 2.55 14.73 14.46
C ALA A 79 1.31 15.49 13.99
N HIS A 80 0.61 16.10 14.93
CA HIS A 80 -0.40 17.11 14.65
C HIS A 80 0.26 18.46 14.45
N GLY A 81 -0.33 19.29 13.62
CA GLY A 81 0.14 20.63 13.35
C GLY A 81 -0.93 21.50 12.68
N GLU A 82 -0.51 22.65 12.27
CA GLU A 82 -1.33 23.62 11.56
C GLU A 82 -0.66 23.98 10.24
N PHE A 83 -1.46 24.11 9.19
CA PHE A 83 -1.04 24.59 7.89
C PHE A 83 -1.61 25.98 7.67
N GLN A 84 -0.79 26.87 7.14
CA GLN A 84 -1.19 28.18 6.70
C GLN A 84 -0.49 28.49 5.38
N VAL A 85 -1.25 28.86 4.36
CA VAL A 85 -0.67 29.36 3.11
C VAL A 85 -0.19 30.80 3.31
N TYR A 86 0.91 31.19 2.68
CA TYR A 86 1.48 32.52 2.84
C TYR A 86 0.90 33.52 1.88
N GLU A 87 0.38 33.07 0.73
CA GLU A 87 -0.17 33.89 -0.34
C GLU A 87 -1.48 33.30 -0.83
N ASP A 88 -2.38 34.12 -1.31
CA ASP A 88 -3.61 33.69 -1.96
C ASP A 88 -3.30 33.03 -3.30
N LEU A 89 -3.67 31.76 -3.44
CA LEU A 89 -3.47 30.99 -4.66
C LEU A 89 -4.77 30.82 -5.48
N SER A 90 -5.76 31.69 -5.30
CA SER A 90 -7.04 31.64 -6.02
C SER A 90 -6.92 31.69 -7.54
N GLU A 91 -5.81 32.24 -8.06
CA GLU A 91 -5.48 32.20 -9.49
C GLU A 91 -5.28 30.79 -10.03
N TYR A 92 -4.81 29.86 -9.18
CA TYR A 92 -4.42 28.48 -9.58
C TYR A 92 -5.37 27.40 -9.09
N THR A 93 -6.11 27.67 -8.02
CA THR A 93 -6.95 26.65 -7.37
C THR A 93 -8.16 27.28 -6.69
N SER A 94 -9.23 26.49 -6.57
CA SER A 94 -10.41 26.84 -5.76
C SER A 94 -10.38 26.22 -4.36
N ALA A 95 -9.33 25.51 -3.99
CA ALA A 95 -9.23 24.84 -2.69
C ALA A 95 -9.15 25.87 -1.55
N ASP A 96 -10.14 25.89 -0.68
CA ASP A 96 -10.31 26.89 0.39
C ASP A 96 -9.04 27.08 1.24
N PHE A 97 -8.39 26.00 1.66
CA PHE A 97 -7.19 26.07 2.49
C PHE A 97 -5.94 26.65 1.81
N LEU A 98 -5.99 26.90 0.49
CA LEU A 98 -4.93 27.51 -0.30
C LEU A 98 -5.28 28.94 -0.77
N THR A 99 -6.51 29.38 -0.59
CA THR A 99 -6.98 30.69 -1.07
C THR A 99 -7.20 31.71 0.04
N HIS A 100 -6.99 31.31 1.30
CA HIS A 100 -7.21 32.15 2.47
C HIS A 100 -5.98 32.22 3.36
N PRO A 101 -5.03 33.18 3.12
CA PRO A 101 -3.82 33.27 3.92
C PRO A 101 -4.04 33.56 5.41
N GLU A 102 -5.19 34.13 5.77
CA GLU A 102 -5.59 34.38 7.16
C GLU A 102 -6.06 33.13 7.91
N LYS A 103 -6.32 32.05 7.19
CA LYS A 103 -6.87 30.80 7.73
C LYS A 103 -5.79 29.81 8.08
N THR A 104 -5.91 29.18 9.25
CA THR A 104 -5.15 27.98 9.62
C THR A 104 -5.98 26.73 9.45
N THR A 105 -5.39 25.70 8.87
CA THR A 105 -6.03 24.40 8.66
C THR A 105 -5.32 23.36 9.52
N PRO A 106 -6.01 22.64 10.41
CA PRO A 106 -5.41 21.56 11.17
C PRO A 106 -4.87 20.48 10.23
N VAL A 107 -3.71 19.93 10.55
CA VAL A 107 -3.09 18.85 9.78
C VAL A 107 -2.57 17.73 10.68
N PHE A 108 -2.50 16.54 10.10
CA PHE A 108 -1.75 15.43 10.66
C PHE A 108 -0.73 14.97 9.63
N VAL A 109 0.54 14.94 10.02
CA VAL A 109 1.63 14.49 9.16
C VAL A 109 2.17 13.17 9.68
N ARG A 110 2.41 12.22 8.78
CA ARG A 110 3.05 10.95 9.10
C ARG A 110 4.26 10.74 8.21
N PHE A 111 5.40 10.47 8.83
CA PHE A 111 6.63 10.03 8.17
C PHE A 111 6.81 8.52 8.34
N SER A 112 7.32 7.85 7.33
CA SER A 112 7.45 6.39 7.34
C SER A 112 8.61 5.89 6.50
N THR A 113 9.06 4.67 6.78
CA THR A 113 9.88 3.87 5.87
C THR A 113 8.96 3.01 5.00
N VAL A 114 9.37 2.64 3.79
CA VAL A 114 8.50 1.93 2.84
C VAL A 114 8.48 0.42 3.12
N GLN A 115 9.64 -0.23 3.11
CA GLN A 115 9.74 -1.69 3.27
C GLN A 115 9.78 -2.16 4.70
N GLY A 116 10.35 -1.36 5.59
CA GLY A 116 10.60 -1.74 6.97
C GLY A 116 9.34 -2.19 7.70
N SER A 117 9.42 -3.31 8.41
CA SER A 117 8.37 -3.75 9.34
C SER A 117 8.21 -2.76 10.49
N LYS A 118 7.11 -2.85 11.23
CA LYS A 118 6.78 -1.96 12.36
C LYS A 118 7.91 -1.85 13.38
N GLY A 119 8.65 -2.92 13.63
CA GLY A 119 9.76 -2.98 14.59
C GLY A 119 11.14 -2.61 14.02
N SER A 120 11.26 -2.29 12.74
CA SER A 120 12.55 -1.99 12.12
C SER A 120 13.11 -0.64 12.60
N PRO A 121 14.46 -0.47 12.67
CA PRO A 121 15.07 0.80 13.06
C PRO A 121 14.97 1.85 11.93
N ASP A 122 14.96 3.13 12.31
CA ASP A 122 14.94 4.25 11.35
C ASP A 122 16.23 4.39 10.54
N THR A 123 17.31 3.76 11.00
CA THR A 123 18.64 3.78 10.35
C THR A 123 18.76 2.82 9.17
N VAL A 124 17.81 1.92 8.97
CA VAL A 124 17.81 1.02 7.81
C VAL A 124 17.67 1.83 6.53
N ARG A 125 18.46 1.46 5.51
CA ARG A 125 18.35 2.06 4.18
C ARG A 125 17.03 1.66 3.54
N ASP A 126 16.17 2.65 3.35
CA ASP A 126 14.82 2.46 2.82
C ASP A 126 14.35 3.78 2.18
N ILE A 127 13.39 3.70 1.29
CA ILE A 127 12.67 4.87 0.79
C ILE A 127 11.90 5.48 1.96
N ARG A 128 11.86 6.81 2.02
CA ARG A 128 11.09 7.55 3.02
C ARG A 128 9.78 8.04 2.40
N GLY A 129 8.69 7.78 3.10
CA GLY A 129 7.38 8.26 2.74
C GLY A 129 6.89 9.32 3.71
N PHE A 130 6.00 10.16 3.23
CA PHE A 130 5.22 11.07 4.07
C PHE A 130 3.76 11.10 3.60
N ALA A 131 2.88 11.41 4.51
CA ALA A 131 1.48 11.66 4.22
C ALA A 131 1.01 12.82 5.09
N THR A 132 0.39 13.82 4.50
CA THR A 132 -0.24 14.93 5.21
C THR A 132 -1.73 14.91 4.95
N LYS A 133 -2.50 14.84 6.01
CA LYS A 133 -3.95 14.99 5.96
C LYS A 133 -4.30 16.40 6.40
N PHE A 134 -4.97 17.15 5.54
CA PHE A 134 -5.52 18.46 5.82
C PHE A 134 -7.00 18.30 6.19
N TYR A 135 -7.39 18.79 7.34
CA TYR A 135 -8.78 18.77 7.81
C TYR A 135 -9.44 20.08 7.42
N THR A 136 -9.91 20.17 6.19
CA THR A 136 -10.53 21.37 5.63
C THR A 136 -12.04 21.42 5.91
N ASP A 137 -12.66 22.57 5.78
CA ASP A 137 -14.12 22.73 5.91
C ASP A 137 -14.89 22.01 4.80
N GLU A 138 -14.23 21.76 3.67
CA GLU A 138 -14.80 21.04 2.52
C GLU A 138 -14.63 19.51 2.62
N GLY A 139 -13.94 19.03 3.66
CA GLY A 139 -13.59 17.63 3.87
C GLY A 139 -12.09 17.40 3.99
N ASN A 140 -11.66 16.17 4.07
CA ASN A 140 -10.25 15.84 4.17
C ASN A 140 -9.58 15.88 2.80
N PHE A 141 -8.43 16.56 2.73
CA PHE A 141 -7.52 16.49 1.60
C PHE A 141 -6.24 15.78 2.02
N ASP A 142 -5.76 14.84 1.22
CA ASP A 142 -4.55 14.06 1.52
C ASP A 142 -3.46 14.33 0.48
N LEU A 143 -2.26 14.67 0.95
CA LEU A 143 -1.04 14.72 0.14
C LEU A 143 -0.13 13.58 0.57
N VAL A 144 0.19 12.69 -0.37
CA VAL A 144 1.03 11.51 -0.13
C VAL A 144 2.24 11.53 -1.04
N GLY A 145 3.41 11.25 -0.49
CA GLY A 145 4.65 11.30 -1.24
C GLY A 145 5.72 10.36 -0.73
N ASN A 146 6.73 10.17 -1.57
CA ASN A 146 7.97 9.47 -1.26
C ASN A 146 9.17 10.33 -1.66
N ASN A 147 10.33 10.08 -1.06
CA ASN A 147 11.59 10.75 -1.41
C ASN A 147 12.24 10.13 -2.68
N ALA A 148 11.41 9.75 -3.64
CA ALA A 148 11.84 9.24 -4.92
C ALA A 148 11.38 10.20 -6.03
N PRO A 149 12.19 10.48 -7.06
CA PRO A 149 11.83 11.45 -8.10
C PRO A 149 10.66 10.98 -8.96
N VAL A 150 10.50 9.68 -9.11
CA VAL A 150 9.41 9.05 -9.87
C VAL A 150 8.96 7.79 -9.12
N PHE A 151 7.66 7.55 -9.05
CA PHE A 151 7.16 6.27 -8.61
C PHE A 151 7.27 5.26 -9.76
N PHE A 152 7.99 4.16 -9.54
CA PHE A 152 8.39 3.22 -10.59
C PHE A 152 7.29 2.24 -11.00
N ILE A 153 6.20 2.12 -10.22
CA ILE A 153 5.02 1.34 -10.58
C ILE A 153 3.98 2.29 -11.14
N GLN A 154 3.60 2.07 -12.40
CA GLN A 154 2.59 2.86 -13.09
C GLN A 154 1.22 2.16 -13.07
N ASP A 155 1.22 0.82 -13.10
CA ASP A 155 0.02 0.00 -13.17
C ASP A 155 -0.29 -0.60 -11.78
N ALA A 156 -1.48 -0.32 -11.26
CA ALA A 156 -1.90 -0.74 -9.93
C ALA A 156 -1.87 -2.27 -9.74
N ILE A 157 -2.14 -3.03 -10.81
CA ILE A 157 -2.11 -4.50 -10.79
C ILE A 157 -0.73 -5.07 -10.42
N LYS A 158 0.36 -4.33 -10.66
CA LYS A 158 1.73 -4.74 -10.32
C LYS A 158 2.14 -4.43 -8.87
N PHE A 159 1.34 -3.66 -8.15
CA PHE A 159 1.67 -3.32 -6.76
C PHE A 159 1.66 -4.54 -5.82
N PRO A 160 0.67 -5.45 -5.88
CA PRO A 160 0.72 -6.68 -5.09
C PRO A 160 1.94 -7.55 -5.37
N ASP A 161 2.36 -7.68 -6.62
CA ASP A 161 3.58 -8.42 -6.99
C ASP A 161 4.83 -7.78 -6.39
N PHE A 162 4.91 -6.46 -6.44
CA PHE A 162 5.99 -5.73 -5.80
C PHE A 162 6.05 -5.96 -4.29
N VAL A 163 4.92 -5.91 -3.61
CA VAL A 163 4.83 -6.20 -2.18
C VAL A 163 5.29 -7.64 -1.90
N HIS A 164 4.82 -8.60 -2.68
CA HIS A 164 5.18 -10.01 -2.53
C HIS A 164 6.67 -10.26 -2.76
N ALA A 165 7.26 -9.63 -3.78
CA ALA A 165 8.68 -9.77 -4.10
C ALA A 165 9.64 -9.14 -3.08
N LEU A 166 9.23 -8.06 -2.41
CA LEU A 166 10.09 -7.31 -1.50
C LEU A 166 9.95 -7.69 -0.03
N LYS A 167 8.80 -8.20 0.36
CA LYS A 167 8.54 -8.57 1.75
C LYS A 167 8.95 -10.01 2.02
N PRO A 168 9.43 -10.31 3.25
CA PRO A 168 9.56 -11.69 3.69
C PRO A 168 8.23 -12.41 3.54
N GLU A 169 8.29 -13.67 3.18
CA GLU A 169 7.12 -14.52 3.14
C GLU A 169 6.53 -14.62 4.56
N PRO A 170 5.23 -14.28 4.76
CA PRO A 170 4.66 -14.08 6.10
C PRO A 170 4.75 -15.31 7.02
N VAL A 171 4.78 -16.48 6.43
CA VAL A 171 4.79 -17.74 7.19
C VAL A 171 6.20 -18.22 7.51
N SER A 172 7.15 -18.03 6.59
CA SER A 172 8.53 -18.51 6.76
C SER A 172 9.54 -17.41 7.04
N TYR A 173 9.12 -16.13 6.93
CA TYR A 173 9.99 -14.96 7.03
C TYR A 173 11.20 -15.00 6.07
N THR A 174 11.06 -15.71 4.97
CA THR A 174 12.06 -15.77 3.90
C THR A 174 11.60 -14.92 2.73
N HIS A 175 12.58 -14.36 2.00
CA HIS A 175 12.31 -13.75 0.71
C HIS A 175 12.12 -14.83 -0.35
N LEU A 176 11.19 -14.63 -1.24
CA LEU A 176 10.97 -15.46 -2.40
C LEU A 176 11.99 -15.15 -3.50
#